data_6be71c02710239abac209ca62d0cfba1
#
_entry.id   6be71c02710239abac209ca62d0cfba1
#
_cell.length_a   1.000
_cell.length_b   1.000
_cell.length_c   1.000
_cell.angle_alpha   90.00
_cell.angle_beta   90.00
_cell.angle_gamma   90.00
#
_symmetry.space_group_name_H-M   'P 1'
#
loop_
_entity.id
_entity.type
_entity.pdbx_description
1 polymer ?
#
loop_
_entity_poly.entity_id
_entity_poly.type
_entity_poly.pdbx_seq_one_letter_code
_entity_poly.pdbx_strand_id
1 'polypeptide(L)'
;MNWLREFEAEAERRRRREEPPWARGARLHPDVAKSVQRFQVGEAGDGANLIAKAGGGDYLAAVELFVAEEQNHARMLAELLNAAGVPTIEQHWSDTVFVRLRRALGLRLELMVLLIAEVVALRYYRALRDGTGDPLVTQVAARILADEERHVPFHCHRLRIGFAGLSKPVRAAVFGAWRVLLLGVAVTVAADHGPALHRLGVGRLVFVADVLTAFETALARIRGDEPKPKPRYVPKRARPRGLV
;
A
#
# COMPACT_ATOMS: atom_id res chain seq x y z
N MET A 1 17.54 8.22 -3.85
CA MET A 1 16.33 7.95 -4.65
C MET A 1 15.58 9.25 -4.78
N ASN A 2 15.18 9.65 -5.97
CA ASN A 2 14.39 10.87 -6.19
C ASN A 2 12.92 10.46 -6.36
N TRP A 3 12.18 10.55 -5.27
CA TRP A 3 10.78 10.10 -5.21
C TRP A 3 9.85 10.92 -6.11
N LEU A 4 10.09 12.23 -6.25
CA LEU A 4 9.30 13.08 -7.14
C LEU A 4 9.36 12.55 -8.58
N ARG A 5 10.57 12.30 -9.10
CA ARG A 5 10.72 11.76 -10.47
C ARG A 5 10.09 10.38 -10.64
N GLU A 6 10.10 9.55 -9.59
CA GLU A 6 9.46 8.23 -9.66
C GLU A 6 7.95 8.34 -9.75
N PHE A 7 7.33 9.21 -8.93
CA PHE A 7 5.89 9.47 -8.99
C PHE A 7 5.48 10.18 -10.29
N GLU A 8 6.25 11.14 -10.78
CA GLU A 8 6.01 11.81 -12.07
C GLU A 8 6.04 10.79 -13.23
N ALA A 9 7.04 9.91 -13.24
CA ALA A 9 7.15 8.87 -14.27
C ALA A 9 5.98 7.88 -14.21
N GLU A 10 5.48 7.53 -13.02
CA GLU A 10 4.31 6.66 -12.89
C GLU A 10 3.02 7.38 -13.28
N ALA A 11 2.85 8.64 -12.89
CA ALA A 11 1.72 9.45 -13.33
C ALA A 11 1.63 9.54 -14.85
N GLU A 12 2.78 9.69 -15.54
CA GLU A 12 2.84 9.67 -17.00
C GLU A 12 2.53 8.29 -17.57
N ARG A 13 3.06 7.20 -17.00
CA ARG A 13 2.71 5.82 -17.42
C ARG A 13 1.21 5.56 -17.25
N ARG A 14 0.61 6.04 -16.15
CA ARG A 14 -0.84 5.90 -15.87
C ARG A 14 -1.69 6.61 -16.90
N ARG A 15 -1.33 7.84 -17.29
CA ARG A 15 -2.04 8.58 -18.36
C ARG A 15 -2.07 7.86 -19.71
N ARG A 16 -1.04 7.07 -20.01
CA ARG A 16 -0.92 6.30 -21.28
C ARG A 16 -1.47 4.89 -21.19
N ARG A 17 -1.79 4.42 -19.99
CA ARG A 17 -2.28 3.06 -19.77
C ARG A 17 -3.76 3.00 -20.11
N GLU A 18 -4.16 1.99 -20.90
CA GLU A 18 -5.57 1.72 -21.17
C GLU A 18 -6.35 1.46 -19.87
N GLU A 19 -7.57 1.97 -19.79
CA GLU A 19 -8.49 1.68 -18.69
C GLU A 19 -8.80 0.17 -18.63
N PRO A 20 -9.10 -0.37 -17.46
CA PRO A 20 -9.62 -1.73 -17.36
C PRO A 20 -10.91 -1.87 -18.17
N PRO A 21 -11.21 -3.04 -18.74
CA PRO A 21 -12.39 -3.26 -19.57
C PRO A 21 -13.67 -3.35 -18.71
N TRP A 22 -14.10 -2.23 -18.12
CA TRP A 22 -15.24 -2.14 -17.20
C TRP A 22 -16.53 -2.73 -17.75
N ALA A 23 -16.79 -2.54 -19.03
CA ALA A 23 -17.98 -3.08 -19.73
C ALA A 23 -18.05 -4.61 -19.74
N ARG A 24 -16.93 -5.30 -19.45
CA ARG A 24 -16.91 -6.76 -19.30
C ARG A 24 -17.72 -7.24 -18.10
N GLY A 25 -17.94 -6.38 -17.11
CA GLY A 25 -18.48 -6.75 -15.82
C GLY A 25 -17.46 -7.50 -14.94
N ALA A 26 -17.75 -7.61 -13.65
CA ALA A 26 -16.95 -8.35 -12.67
C ALA A 26 -17.83 -9.32 -11.87
N ARG A 27 -17.23 -10.42 -11.42
CA ARG A 27 -17.89 -11.38 -10.53
C ARG A 27 -17.23 -11.31 -9.15
N LEU A 28 -17.90 -10.68 -8.21
CA LEU A 28 -17.47 -10.62 -6.83
C LEU A 28 -18.38 -11.49 -5.95
N HIS A 29 -17.79 -12.39 -5.18
CA HIS A 29 -18.54 -13.05 -4.10
C HIS A 29 -19.01 -11.99 -3.11
N PRO A 30 -20.22 -12.09 -2.52
CA PRO A 30 -20.75 -11.06 -1.60
C PRO A 30 -19.82 -10.68 -0.46
N ASP A 31 -19.10 -11.64 0.12
CA ASP A 31 -18.11 -11.37 1.17
C ASP A 31 -16.94 -10.53 0.66
N VAL A 32 -16.46 -10.83 -0.57
CA VAL A 32 -15.37 -10.08 -1.21
C VAL A 32 -15.86 -8.68 -1.59
N ALA A 33 -17.06 -8.56 -2.12
CA ALA A 33 -17.66 -7.26 -2.45
C ALA A 33 -17.75 -6.34 -1.22
N LYS A 34 -18.26 -6.85 -0.07
CA LYS A 34 -18.26 -6.11 1.20
C LYS A 34 -16.87 -5.68 1.64
N SER A 35 -15.89 -6.52 1.44
CA SER A 35 -14.50 -6.21 1.78
C SER A 35 -13.94 -5.12 0.86
N VAL A 36 -14.18 -5.20 -0.45
CA VAL A 36 -13.78 -4.17 -1.43
C VAL A 36 -14.45 -2.82 -1.14
N GLN A 37 -15.73 -2.80 -0.76
CA GLN A 37 -16.43 -1.57 -0.33
C GLN A 37 -15.69 -0.86 0.82
N ARG A 38 -15.22 -1.60 1.82
CA ARG A 38 -14.50 -1.04 2.98
C ARG A 38 -13.13 -0.51 2.60
N PHE A 39 -12.40 -1.21 1.75
CA PHE A 39 -11.12 -0.72 1.21
C PHE A 39 -11.34 0.54 0.36
N GLN A 40 -12.37 0.56 -0.49
CA GLN A 40 -12.71 1.73 -1.31
C GLN A 40 -12.95 2.99 -0.44
N VAL A 41 -13.61 2.87 0.70
CA VAL A 41 -13.77 3.99 1.65
C VAL A 41 -12.42 4.41 2.25
N GLY A 42 -11.56 3.45 2.60
CA GLY A 42 -10.23 3.72 3.15
C GLY A 42 -9.33 4.49 2.18
N GLU A 43 -9.41 4.18 0.88
CA GLU A 43 -8.64 4.84 -0.18
C GLU A 43 -9.22 6.23 -0.56
N ALA A 44 -10.48 6.52 -0.24
CA ALA A 44 -11.18 7.73 -0.67
C ALA A 44 -10.77 9.01 0.10
N GLY A 45 -9.70 8.98 0.87
CA GLY A 45 -9.19 10.13 1.61
C GLY A 45 -8.73 11.28 0.71
N ASP A 46 -8.98 12.52 1.11
CA ASP A 46 -8.54 13.73 0.39
C ASP A 46 -7.03 14.05 0.54
N GLY A 47 -6.35 13.36 1.46
CA GLY A 47 -4.93 13.59 1.73
C GLY A 47 -4.58 14.99 2.28
N ALA A 48 -5.56 15.86 2.47
CA ALA A 48 -5.35 17.28 2.81
C ALA A 48 -4.46 17.48 4.05
N ASN A 49 -4.65 16.63 5.07
CA ASN A 49 -3.86 16.72 6.30
C ASN A 49 -2.39 16.30 6.08
N LEU A 50 -2.12 15.32 5.26
CA LEU A 50 -0.76 14.89 4.89
C LEU A 50 -0.07 15.98 4.04
N ILE A 51 -0.76 16.52 3.05
CA ILE A 51 -0.29 17.62 2.20
C ILE A 51 0.07 18.83 3.06
N ALA A 52 -0.81 19.25 3.97
CA ALA A 52 -0.57 20.38 4.87
C ALA A 52 0.67 20.20 5.78
N LYS A 53 0.99 18.95 6.15
CA LYS A 53 2.14 18.61 7.00
C LYS A 53 3.43 18.30 6.22
N ALA A 54 3.35 18.13 4.91
CA ALA A 54 4.50 17.74 4.09
C ALA A 54 5.59 18.82 4.02
N GLY A 55 5.26 20.06 4.34
CA GLY A 55 6.19 21.19 4.22
C GLY A 55 6.23 21.73 2.80
N GLY A 56 7.39 21.70 2.11
CA GLY A 56 7.53 22.25 0.75
C GLY A 56 8.52 21.45 -0.10
N GLY A 57 8.77 21.98 -1.32
CA GLY A 57 9.73 21.42 -2.27
C GLY A 57 9.34 20.04 -2.82
N ASP A 58 10.34 19.27 -3.26
CA ASP A 58 10.14 17.97 -3.93
C ASP A 58 9.32 16.98 -3.09
N TYR A 59 9.39 17.04 -1.76
CA TYR A 59 8.64 16.14 -0.92
C TYR A 59 7.14 16.45 -0.95
N LEU A 60 6.74 17.71 -0.91
CA LEU A 60 5.34 18.11 -1.04
C LEU A 60 4.79 17.66 -2.41
N ALA A 61 5.51 17.96 -3.50
CA ALA A 61 5.08 17.56 -4.83
C ALA A 61 4.96 16.02 -4.96
N ALA A 62 5.87 15.25 -4.34
CA ALA A 62 5.76 13.79 -4.30
C ALA A 62 4.55 13.30 -3.48
N VAL A 63 4.22 13.97 -2.38
CA VAL A 63 3.03 13.67 -1.55
C VAL A 63 1.74 13.96 -2.32
N GLU A 64 1.67 15.06 -3.10
CA GLU A 64 0.49 15.37 -3.93
C GLU A 64 0.26 14.29 -4.99
N LEU A 65 1.33 13.80 -5.61
CA LEU A 65 1.24 12.69 -6.57
C LEU A 65 0.86 11.35 -5.90
N PHE A 66 1.40 11.07 -4.70
CA PHE A 66 0.98 9.94 -3.89
C PHE A 66 -0.51 9.99 -3.58
N VAL A 67 -1.02 11.12 -3.10
CA VAL A 67 -2.46 11.29 -2.81
C VAL A 67 -3.31 11.12 -4.08
N ALA A 68 -2.84 11.59 -5.24
CA ALA A 68 -3.53 11.34 -6.51
C ALA A 68 -3.54 9.85 -6.91
N GLU A 69 -2.54 9.06 -6.51
CA GLU A 69 -2.55 7.60 -6.67
C GLU A 69 -3.60 6.95 -5.78
N GLU A 70 -3.68 7.31 -4.49
CA GLU A 70 -4.71 6.82 -3.56
C GLU A 70 -6.13 7.11 -4.06
N GLN A 71 -6.37 8.34 -4.51
CA GLN A 71 -7.67 8.71 -5.09
C GLN A 71 -7.99 7.89 -6.35
N ASN A 72 -6.98 7.56 -7.15
CA ASN A 72 -7.18 6.66 -8.30
C ASN A 72 -7.46 5.21 -7.86
N HIS A 73 -6.89 4.73 -6.74
CA HIS A 73 -7.25 3.44 -6.15
C HIS A 73 -8.71 3.42 -5.74
N ALA A 74 -9.17 4.45 -5.02
CA ALA A 74 -10.58 4.61 -4.64
C ALA A 74 -11.51 4.59 -5.86
N ARG A 75 -11.14 5.30 -6.95
CA ARG A 75 -11.88 5.30 -8.22
C ARG A 75 -11.93 3.91 -8.84
N MET A 76 -10.78 3.24 -8.97
CA MET A 76 -10.72 1.90 -9.56
C MET A 76 -11.54 0.87 -8.77
N LEU A 77 -11.56 0.95 -7.44
CA LEU A 77 -12.38 0.07 -6.61
C LEU A 77 -13.88 0.39 -6.76
N ALA A 78 -14.26 1.68 -6.87
CA ALA A 78 -15.63 2.08 -7.13
C ALA A 78 -16.12 1.57 -8.50
N GLU A 79 -15.30 1.72 -9.56
CA GLU A 79 -15.62 1.19 -10.88
C GLU A 79 -15.71 -0.35 -10.90
N LEU A 80 -14.85 -1.02 -10.14
CA LEU A 80 -14.91 -2.49 -9.98
C LEU A 80 -16.21 -2.93 -9.31
N LEU A 81 -16.63 -2.24 -8.25
CA LEU A 81 -17.92 -2.48 -7.58
C LEU A 81 -19.08 -2.24 -8.54
N ASN A 82 -19.07 -1.12 -9.27
CA ASN A 82 -20.07 -0.80 -10.27
C ASN A 82 -20.13 -1.89 -11.36
N ALA A 83 -19.00 -2.33 -11.90
CA ALA A 83 -18.92 -3.42 -12.87
C ALA A 83 -19.44 -4.76 -12.33
N ALA A 84 -19.45 -4.94 -11.00
CA ALA A 84 -20.05 -6.09 -10.33
C ALA A 84 -21.53 -5.90 -9.95
N GLY A 85 -22.14 -4.74 -10.26
CA GLY A 85 -23.49 -4.41 -9.85
C GLY A 85 -23.66 -4.18 -8.33
N VAL A 86 -22.56 -3.81 -7.65
CA VAL A 86 -22.53 -3.58 -6.19
C VAL A 86 -22.35 -2.08 -5.92
N PRO A 87 -23.22 -1.43 -5.12
CA PRO A 87 -23.04 -0.02 -4.78
C PRO A 87 -21.82 0.19 -3.89
N THR A 88 -21.24 1.38 -3.93
CA THR A 88 -20.28 1.86 -2.92
C THR A 88 -20.98 2.13 -1.59
N ILE A 89 -20.20 2.23 -0.52
CA ILE A 89 -20.67 2.70 0.80
C ILE A 89 -20.01 4.03 1.13
N GLU A 90 -20.73 4.88 1.90
CA GLU A 90 -20.23 6.22 2.22
C GLU A 90 -19.23 6.23 3.38
N GLN A 91 -19.38 5.32 4.34
CA GLN A 91 -18.62 5.32 5.58
C GLN A 91 -18.39 3.89 6.09
N HIS A 92 -17.29 3.73 6.79
CA HIS A 92 -17.03 2.54 7.61
C HIS A 92 -16.35 2.97 8.92
N TRP A 93 -16.67 2.31 10.04
CA TRP A 93 -16.17 2.68 11.36
C TRP A 93 -14.63 2.65 11.45
N SER A 94 -13.98 1.71 10.77
CA SER A 94 -12.53 1.57 10.78
C SER A 94 -11.84 2.78 10.14
N ASP A 95 -12.39 3.35 9.07
CA ASP A 95 -11.88 4.56 8.45
C ASP A 95 -11.96 5.74 9.43
N THR A 96 -13.09 5.92 10.12
CA THR A 96 -13.24 6.98 11.13
C THR A 96 -12.18 6.90 12.22
N VAL A 97 -11.89 5.69 12.74
CA VAL A 97 -10.85 5.48 13.76
C VAL A 97 -9.46 5.77 13.20
N PHE A 98 -9.17 5.27 11.99
CA PHE A 98 -7.91 5.46 11.31
C PHE A 98 -7.63 6.95 11.03
N VAL A 99 -8.60 7.68 10.51
CA VAL A 99 -8.50 9.13 10.23
C VAL A 99 -8.26 9.93 11.50
N ARG A 100 -8.99 9.63 12.59
CA ARG A 100 -8.78 10.31 13.88
C ARG A 100 -7.39 10.08 14.43
N LEU A 101 -6.90 8.83 14.41
CA LEU A 101 -5.57 8.48 14.88
C LEU A 101 -4.48 9.19 14.04
N ARG A 102 -4.63 9.19 12.72
CA ARG A 102 -3.71 9.84 11.79
C ARG A 102 -3.63 11.34 11.98
N ARG A 103 -4.76 12.01 12.22
CA ARG A 103 -4.85 13.48 12.35
C ARG A 103 -4.40 14.02 13.71
N ALA A 104 -4.31 13.16 14.73
CA ALA A 104 -4.11 13.60 16.13
C ALA A 104 -2.77 14.31 16.40
N LEU A 105 -1.70 13.95 15.68
CA LEU A 105 -0.33 14.42 15.96
C LEU A 105 0.41 14.78 14.65
N GLY A 106 1.71 15.17 14.76
CA GLY A 106 2.52 15.63 13.64
C GLY A 106 2.81 14.58 12.55
N LEU A 107 3.46 15.02 11.48
CA LEU A 107 3.76 14.24 10.26
C LEU A 107 4.34 12.85 10.54
N ARG A 108 5.24 12.71 11.55
CA ARG A 108 5.86 11.41 11.86
C ARG A 108 4.83 10.35 12.25
N LEU A 109 3.90 10.70 13.17
CA LEU A 109 2.85 9.75 13.58
C LEU A 109 1.90 9.46 12.42
N GLU A 110 1.54 10.47 11.64
CA GLU A 110 0.71 10.28 10.46
C GLU A 110 1.32 9.27 9.49
N LEU A 111 2.61 9.41 9.18
CA LEU A 111 3.34 8.45 8.33
C LEU A 111 3.48 7.06 8.96
N MET A 112 3.60 6.97 10.29
CA MET A 112 3.59 5.68 10.97
C MET A 112 2.23 4.97 10.83
N VAL A 113 1.14 5.70 10.93
CA VAL A 113 -0.21 5.16 10.77
C VAL A 113 -0.47 4.81 9.30
N LEU A 114 -0.09 5.67 8.36
CA LEU A 114 -0.17 5.36 6.93
C LEU A 114 0.62 4.10 6.57
N LEU A 115 1.85 3.95 7.04
CA LEU A 115 2.65 2.76 6.76
C LEU A 115 1.99 1.45 7.26
N ILE A 116 1.21 1.50 8.34
CA ILE A 116 0.37 0.35 8.76
C ILE A 116 -0.66 0.04 7.68
N ALA A 117 -1.37 1.06 7.17
CA ALA A 117 -2.36 0.87 6.11
C ALA A 117 -1.72 0.27 4.85
N GLU A 118 -0.59 0.81 4.41
CA GLU A 118 0.15 0.35 3.23
C GLU A 118 0.57 -1.15 3.32
N VAL A 119 1.12 -1.57 4.46
CA VAL A 119 1.51 -2.99 4.61
C VAL A 119 0.31 -3.94 4.69
N VAL A 120 -0.82 -3.47 5.23
CA VAL A 120 -2.10 -4.19 5.22
C VAL A 120 -2.65 -4.25 3.80
N ALA A 121 -2.66 -3.14 3.07
CA ALA A 121 -3.11 -3.02 1.68
C ALA A 121 -2.29 -3.93 0.76
N LEU A 122 -0.96 -3.92 0.85
CA LEU A 122 -0.08 -4.84 0.13
C LEU A 122 -0.53 -6.30 0.25
N ARG A 123 -0.83 -6.74 1.47
CA ARG A 123 -1.24 -8.14 1.71
C ARG A 123 -2.65 -8.41 1.20
N TYR A 124 -3.55 -7.45 1.37
CA TYR A 124 -4.92 -7.56 0.91
C TYR A 124 -5.01 -7.60 -0.62
N TYR A 125 -4.39 -6.65 -1.32
CA TYR A 125 -4.44 -6.62 -2.79
C TYR A 125 -3.72 -7.80 -3.42
N ARG A 126 -2.69 -8.36 -2.77
CA ARG A 126 -2.10 -9.64 -3.18
C ARG A 126 -3.10 -10.79 -3.04
N ALA A 127 -3.84 -10.86 -1.92
CA ALA A 127 -4.88 -11.86 -1.76
C ALA A 127 -5.99 -11.72 -2.80
N LEU A 128 -6.43 -10.48 -3.07
CA LEU A 128 -7.47 -10.19 -4.05
C LEU A 128 -7.03 -10.57 -5.46
N ARG A 129 -5.80 -10.23 -5.85
CA ARG A 129 -5.22 -10.57 -7.16
C ARG A 129 -5.12 -12.08 -7.37
N ASP A 130 -4.61 -12.79 -6.38
CA ASP A 130 -4.23 -14.21 -6.50
C ASP A 130 -5.40 -15.16 -6.20
N GLY A 131 -6.33 -14.74 -5.34
CA GLY A 131 -7.43 -15.56 -4.87
C GLY A 131 -8.75 -15.41 -5.63
N THR A 132 -8.86 -14.40 -6.50
CA THR A 132 -10.05 -14.23 -7.35
C THR A 132 -9.92 -15.07 -8.63
N GLY A 133 -11.03 -15.61 -9.12
CA GLY A 133 -11.09 -16.21 -10.45
C GLY A 133 -11.52 -15.24 -11.55
N ASP A 134 -11.75 -13.96 -11.22
CA ASP A 134 -12.24 -12.95 -12.16
C ASP A 134 -11.09 -12.13 -12.75
N PRO A 135 -10.94 -12.07 -14.10
CA PRO A 135 -9.83 -11.37 -14.73
C PRO A 135 -9.84 -9.84 -14.51
N LEU A 136 -11.02 -9.21 -14.38
CA LEU A 136 -11.11 -7.76 -14.12
C LEU A 136 -10.67 -7.45 -12.70
N VAL A 137 -11.12 -8.25 -11.73
CA VAL A 137 -10.69 -8.12 -10.31
C VAL A 137 -9.17 -8.32 -10.21
N THR A 138 -8.62 -9.36 -10.86
CA THR A 138 -7.18 -9.64 -10.89
C THR A 138 -6.41 -8.43 -11.46
N GLN A 139 -6.86 -7.86 -12.58
CA GLN A 139 -6.21 -6.73 -13.24
C GLN A 139 -6.22 -5.48 -12.36
N VAL A 140 -7.36 -5.14 -11.75
CA VAL A 140 -7.49 -3.98 -10.86
C VAL A 140 -6.61 -4.15 -9.63
N ALA A 141 -6.70 -5.30 -8.96
CA ALA A 141 -5.87 -5.60 -7.78
C ALA A 141 -4.37 -5.57 -8.09
N ALA A 142 -3.95 -6.07 -9.26
CA ALA A 142 -2.54 -6.03 -9.67
C ALA A 142 -2.05 -4.60 -9.92
N ARG A 143 -2.89 -3.71 -10.45
CA ARG A 143 -2.54 -2.28 -10.66
C ARG A 143 -2.34 -1.57 -9.33
N ILE A 144 -3.28 -1.72 -8.40
CA ILE A 144 -3.19 -1.11 -7.08
C ILE A 144 -1.96 -1.68 -6.34
N LEU A 145 -1.78 -2.99 -6.32
CA LEU A 145 -0.64 -3.63 -5.66
C LEU A 145 0.71 -3.11 -6.17
N ALA A 146 0.85 -2.83 -7.47
CA ALA A 146 2.08 -2.28 -8.04
C ALA A 146 2.39 -0.87 -7.53
N ASP A 147 1.36 -0.07 -7.25
CA ASP A 147 1.50 1.26 -6.65
C ASP A 147 1.87 1.13 -5.16
N GLU A 148 1.20 0.27 -4.39
CA GLU A 148 1.50 -0.02 -2.98
C GLU A 148 2.95 -0.51 -2.75
N GLU A 149 3.50 -1.28 -3.69
CA GLU A 149 4.90 -1.70 -3.64
C GLU A 149 5.90 -0.53 -3.72
N ARG A 150 5.47 0.67 -4.17
CA ARG A 150 6.24 1.92 -4.17
C ARG A 150 5.93 2.80 -2.94
N HIS A 151 4.69 2.80 -2.46
CA HIS A 151 4.27 3.60 -1.31
C HIS A 151 5.03 3.23 -0.04
N VAL A 152 5.18 1.94 0.25
CA VAL A 152 5.92 1.48 1.43
C VAL A 152 7.36 2.01 1.47
N PRO A 153 8.20 1.86 0.44
CA PRO A 153 9.54 2.45 0.42
C PRO A 153 9.56 3.98 0.53
N PHE A 154 8.59 4.68 -0.07
CA PHE A 154 8.45 6.12 0.02
C PHE A 154 8.25 6.58 1.47
N HIS A 155 7.30 6.00 2.17
CA HIS A 155 7.07 6.29 3.59
C HIS A 155 8.25 5.88 4.48
N CYS A 156 8.88 4.73 4.23
CA CYS A 156 10.08 4.30 4.94
C CYS A 156 11.21 5.30 4.81
N HIS A 157 11.43 5.87 3.62
CA HIS A 157 12.47 6.88 3.39
C HIS A 157 12.23 8.13 4.26
N ARG A 158 11.03 8.66 4.27
CA ARG A 158 10.68 9.85 5.07
C ARG A 158 10.74 9.58 6.56
N LEU A 159 10.26 8.42 7.00
CA LEU A 159 10.34 8.00 8.40
C LEU A 159 11.78 7.80 8.85
N ARG A 160 12.66 7.25 8.02
CA ARG A 160 14.10 7.15 8.33
C ARG A 160 14.70 8.51 8.65
N ILE A 161 14.40 9.54 7.85
CA ILE A 161 14.82 10.92 8.13
C ILE A 161 14.20 11.40 9.44
N GLY A 162 12.91 11.18 9.66
CA GLY A 162 12.20 11.59 10.86
C GLY A 162 12.68 10.93 12.15
N PHE A 163 13.30 9.74 12.08
CA PHE A 163 13.84 9.01 13.24
C PHE A 163 15.34 9.25 13.47
N ALA A 164 16.06 9.92 12.55
CA ALA A 164 17.51 10.09 12.63
C ALA A 164 18.00 10.79 13.90
N GLY A 165 17.21 11.75 14.43
CA GLY A 165 17.54 12.49 15.64
C GLY A 165 17.16 11.82 16.97
N LEU A 166 16.51 10.64 16.95
CA LEU A 166 16.12 9.96 18.18
C LEU A 166 17.26 9.08 18.73
N SER A 167 17.40 9.09 20.06
CA SER A 167 18.32 8.17 20.74
C SER A 167 17.90 6.71 20.53
N LYS A 168 18.88 5.78 20.56
CA LYS A 168 18.61 4.35 20.38
C LYS A 168 17.52 3.79 21.29
N PRO A 169 17.48 4.08 22.62
CA PRO A 169 16.43 3.53 23.49
C PRO A 169 15.05 4.09 23.15
N VAL A 170 14.93 5.40 22.86
CA VAL A 170 13.66 6.02 22.47
C VAL A 170 13.14 5.39 21.17
N ARG A 171 14.01 5.23 20.18
CA ARG A 171 13.65 4.58 18.90
C ARG A 171 13.20 3.13 19.09
N ALA A 172 13.89 2.37 19.96
CA ALA A 172 13.50 1.00 20.29
C ALA A 172 12.11 0.94 20.94
N ALA A 173 11.83 1.83 21.91
CA ALA A 173 10.53 1.92 22.57
C ALA A 173 9.41 2.27 21.57
N VAL A 174 9.63 3.26 20.69
CA VAL A 174 8.68 3.65 19.65
C VAL A 174 8.41 2.48 18.69
N PHE A 175 9.43 1.78 18.23
CA PHE A 175 9.26 0.63 17.33
C PHE A 175 8.56 -0.54 18.04
N GLY A 176 8.78 -0.74 19.35
CA GLY A 176 8.04 -1.71 20.15
C GLY A 176 6.54 -1.39 20.22
N ALA A 177 6.20 -0.15 20.59
CA ALA A 177 4.82 0.31 20.63
C ALA A 177 4.14 0.24 19.25
N TRP A 178 4.87 0.56 18.20
CA TRP A 178 4.36 0.49 16.82
C TRP A 178 4.05 -0.93 16.36
N ARG A 179 4.85 -1.94 16.77
CA ARG A 179 4.54 -3.36 16.54
C ARG A 179 3.25 -3.80 17.23
N VAL A 180 3.04 -3.35 18.46
CA VAL A 180 1.81 -3.65 19.20
C VAL A 180 0.59 -3.04 18.50
N LEU A 181 0.69 -1.80 18.04
CA LEU A 181 -0.36 -1.13 17.28
C LEU A 181 -0.64 -1.89 15.97
N LEU A 182 0.40 -2.21 15.20
CA LEU A 182 0.26 -2.99 13.96
C LEU A 182 -0.43 -4.34 14.21
N LEU A 183 0.00 -5.07 15.25
CA LEU A 183 -0.62 -6.37 15.58
C LEU A 183 -2.11 -6.19 15.84
N GLY A 184 -2.50 -5.17 16.63
CA GLY A 184 -3.90 -4.86 16.88
C GLY A 184 -4.67 -4.57 15.60
N VAL A 185 -4.12 -3.75 14.71
CA VAL A 185 -4.73 -3.43 13.40
C VAL A 185 -4.83 -4.68 12.53
N ALA A 186 -3.75 -5.46 12.39
CA ALA A 186 -3.73 -6.66 11.56
C ALA A 186 -4.76 -7.71 12.03
N VAL A 187 -4.90 -7.91 13.34
CA VAL A 187 -5.92 -8.81 13.92
C VAL A 187 -7.32 -8.29 13.64
N THR A 188 -7.56 -6.98 13.82
CA THR A 188 -8.86 -6.35 13.56
C THR A 188 -9.24 -6.50 12.08
N VAL A 189 -8.33 -6.19 11.16
CA VAL A 189 -8.56 -6.36 9.72
C VAL A 189 -8.80 -7.82 9.36
N ALA A 190 -8.00 -8.76 9.90
CA ALA A 190 -8.18 -10.18 9.68
C ALA A 190 -9.53 -10.71 10.21
N ALA A 191 -10.06 -10.10 11.26
CA ALA A 191 -11.40 -10.44 11.80
C ALA A 191 -12.51 -9.85 10.92
N ASP A 192 -12.43 -8.56 10.60
CA ASP A 192 -13.44 -7.82 9.87
C ASP A 192 -13.56 -8.27 8.40
N HIS A 193 -12.42 -8.55 7.74
CA HIS A 193 -12.35 -9.06 6.37
C HIS A 193 -12.23 -10.59 6.28
N GLY A 194 -12.35 -11.31 7.41
CA GLY A 194 -12.13 -12.76 7.49
C GLY A 194 -12.93 -13.61 6.51
N PRO A 195 -14.23 -13.35 6.29
CA PRO A 195 -15.00 -14.06 5.27
C PRO A 195 -14.43 -13.87 3.86
N ALA A 196 -14.06 -12.65 3.49
CA ALA A 196 -13.44 -12.34 2.20
C ALA A 196 -12.08 -13.03 2.05
N LEU A 197 -11.22 -12.92 3.07
CA LEU A 197 -9.90 -13.56 3.07
C LEU A 197 -10.02 -15.07 2.88
N HIS A 198 -10.97 -15.71 3.55
CA HIS A 198 -11.24 -17.15 3.40
C HIS A 198 -11.64 -17.49 1.95
N ARG A 199 -12.52 -16.69 1.32
CA ARG A 199 -12.91 -16.85 -0.09
C ARG A 199 -11.74 -16.68 -1.05
N LEU A 200 -10.77 -15.85 -0.69
CA LEU A 200 -9.53 -15.62 -1.43
C LEU A 200 -8.41 -16.63 -1.09
N GLY A 201 -8.72 -17.68 -0.34
CA GLY A 201 -7.77 -18.75 0.03
C GLY A 201 -6.75 -18.36 1.10
N VAL A 202 -7.01 -17.28 1.87
CA VAL A 202 -6.10 -16.76 2.89
C VAL A 202 -6.68 -16.94 4.29
N GLY A 203 -6.02 -17.74 5.12
CA GLY A 203 -6.37 -17.86 6.54
C GLY A 203 -6.05 -16.57 7.32
N ARG A 204 -6.87 -16.26 8.34
CA ARG A 204 -6.67 -15.05 9.18
C ARG A 204 -5.28 -14.99 9.81
N LEU A 205 -4.78 -16.09 10.36
CA LEU A 205 -3.45 -16.16 10.98
C LEU A 205 -2.34 -15.96 9.95
N VAL A 206 -2.50 -16.51 8.74
CA VAL A 206 -1.55 -16.32 7.64
C VAL A 206 -1.53 -14.85 7.22
N PHE A 207 -2.70 -14.22 7.09
CA PHE A 207 -2.79 -12.79 6.79
C PHE A 207 -2.03 -11.95 7.83
N VAL A 208 -2.27 -12.19 9.12
CA VAL A 208 -1.59 -11.46 10.21
C VAL A 208 -0.07 -11.69 10.16
N ALA A 209 0.37 -12.93 10.00
CA ALA A 209 1.81 -13.27 9.92
C ALA A 209 2.49 -12.58 8.73
N ASP A 210 1.84 -12.55 7.56
CA ASP A 210 2.37 -11.92 6.36
C ASP A 210 2.45 -10.38 6.52
N VAL A 211 1.44 -9.75 7.15
CA VAL A 211 1.46 -8.32 7.47
C VAL A 211 2.60 -7.98 8.43
N LEU A 212 2.80 -8.77 9.48
CA LEU A 212 3.91 -8.61 10.42
C LEU A 212 5.26 -8.75 9.71
N THR A 213 5.41 -9.71 8.82
CA THR A 213 6.65 -9.92 8.04
C THR A 213 6.94 -8.74 7.10
N ALA A 214 5.91 -8.22 6.41
CA ALA A 214 6.05 -7.03 5.56
C ALA A 214 6.47 -5.80 6.38
N PHE A 215 5.90 -5.64 7.57
CA PHE A 215 6.25 -4.54 8.47
C PHE A 215 7.68 -4.64 9.02
N GLU A 216 8.16 -5.82 9.40
CA GLU A 216 9.57 -5.99 9.81
C GLU A 216 10.53 -5.64 8.67
N THR A 217 10.16 -5.96 7.43
CA THR A 217 10.93 -5.52 6.24
C THR A 217 10.93 -3.99 6.12
N ALA A 218 9.80 -3.34 6.34
CA ALA A 218 9.71 -1.88 6.36
C ALA A 218 10.54 -1.26 7.51
N LEU A 219 10.49 -1.85 8.71
CA LEU A 219 11.32 -1.41 9.84
C LEU A 219 12.81 -1.56 9.56
N ALA A 220 13.25 -2.63 8.90
CA ALA A 220 14.65 -2.80 8.48
C ALA A 220 15.07 -1.68 7.52
N ARG A 221 14.21 -1.29 6.57
CA ARG A 221 14.43 -0.13 5.68
C ARG A 221 14.58 1.18 6.46
N ILE A 222 13.69 1.43 7.40
CA ILE A 222 13.74 2.64 8.24
C ILE A 222 15.02 2.68 9.08
N ARG A 223 15.49 1.54 9.59
CA ARG A 223 16.75 1.44 10.33
C ARG A 223 17.99 1.56 9.45
N GLY A 224 17.87 1.25 8.16
CA GLY A 224 18.98 1.17 7.23
C GLY A 224 19.72 -0.18 7.26
N ASP A 225 19.05 -1.21 7.77
CA ASP A 225 19.56 -2.58 7.91
C ASP A 225 19.25 -3.44 6.66
N GLU A 226 18.82 -2.85 5.55
CA GLU A 226 18.56 -3.61 4.33
C GLU A 226 19.82 -4.30 3.81
N PRO A 227 19.75 -5.58 3.45
CA PRO A 227 20.83 -6.22 2.71
C PRO A 227 21.03 -5.44 1.40
N LYS A 228 22.25 -5.00 1.15
CA LYS A 228 22.60 -4.36 -0.13
C LYS A 228 22.10 -5.25 -1.28
N PRO A 229 21.41 -4.71 -2.29
CA PRO A 229 20.96 -5.50 -3.41
C PRO A 229 22.20 -6.21 -4.01
N LYS A 230 22.10 -7.54 -4.14
CA LYS A 230 23.16 -8.31 -4.80
C LYS A 230 23.38 -7.67 -6.17
N PRO A 231 24.64 -7.39 -6.57
CA PRO A 231 24.91 -6.83 -7.88
C PRO A 231 24.28 -7.75 -8.92
N ARG A 232 23.48 -7.19 -9.83
CA ARG A 232 22.93 -7.95 -10.96
C ARG A 232 24.11 -8.58 -11.68
N TYR A 233 24.14 -9.91 -11.73
CA TYR A 233 25.11 -10.62 -12.55
C TYR A 233 24.92 -10.17 -14.00
N VAL A 234 25.88 -9.40 -14.50
CA VAL A 234 25.96 -9.07 -15.93
C VAL A 234 26.81 -10.17 -16.56
N PRO A 235 26.26 -11.07 -17.38
CA PRO A 235 27.06 -12.08 -18.04
C PRO A 235 28.12 -11.38 -18.89
N LYS A 236 29.40 -11.72 -18.64
CA LYS A 236 30.52 -11.26 -19.49
C LYS A 236 30.18 -11.67 -20.94
N ARG A 237 30.10 -10.70 -21.85
CA ARG A 237 29.95 -10.99 -23.29
C ARG A 237 31.05 -11.95 -23.69
N ALA A 238 30.67 -13.09 -24.24
CA ALA A 238 31.64 -14.04 -24.83
C ALA A 238 32.44 -13.29 -25.90
N ARG A 239 33.77 -13.33 -25.79
CA ARG A 239 34.64 -12.82 -26.86
C ARG A 239 34.33 -13.64 -28.11
N PRO A 240 34.17 -13.03 -29.30
CA PRO A 240 34.04 -13.78 -30.55
C PRO A 240 35.37 -14.58 -30.73
N ARG A 241 35.23 -15.89 -30.94
CA ARG A 241 36.36 -16.72 -31.33
C ARG A 241 36.81 -16.23 -32.71
N GLY A 242 38.08 -15.77 -32.77
CA GLY A 242 38.69 -15.42 -34.04
C GLY A 242 38.68 -16.63 -34.99
N LEU A 243 38.16 -16.41 -36.19
CA LEU A 243 38.36 -17.29 -37.33
C LEU A 243 39.86 -17.21 -37.72
N VAL A 244 40.52 -18.33 -37.64
CA VAL A 244 41.79 -18.58 -38.34
C VAL A 244 41.46 -19.28 -39.62
#